data_5f3f6db3f3e6fdaa29bc223e93853d51
#
_entry.id   5f3f6db3f3e6fdaa29bc223e93853d51
#
_cell.length_a   1.000
_cell.length_b   1.000
_cell.length_c   1.000
_cell.angle_alpha   90.00
_cell.angle_beta   90.00
_cell.angle_gamma   90.00
#
_symmetry.space_group_name_H-M   'P 1'
#
loop_
_entity.id
_entity.type
_entity.pdbx_description
1 polymer ?
#
loop_
_entity_poly.entity_id
_entity_poly.type
_entity_poly.pdbx_seq_one_letter_code
_entity_poly.pdbx_strand_id
1 'polypeptide(L)'
;SFRRPPKRLILDFDATDDAVHGQQEGRFFHGYYDQYCFLPLYVFCGKQLLVSYLRPSKIDGAKHAWAILALLVKRLRQTWPKTRILFRADSGFCRWKMLRWCERHGVDYLVGIARNNCLAAQAKTFIDRAEQRFQRTGQKQRRFHEMYYAAGTWDKRRRIIVKAEHTRQGSNPRYLVTNLKAQPKYLYDQLYCARGEAENRIKEQQLDLFADRTSCHAWW
;
A
#
# COMPACT_ATOMS: atom_id res chain seq x y z
N SER A 1 18.40 11.24 12.95
CA SER A 1 18.65 10.22 13.98
C SER A 1 17.70 10.41 15.15
N PHE A 2 17.15 9.33 15.68
CA PHE A 2 16.30 9.38 16.87
C PHE A 2 17.19 9.40 18.11
N ARG A 3 17.05 10.39 18.97
CA ARG A 3 17.74 10.43 20.29
C ARG A 3 17.21 9.36 21.25
N ARG A 4 15.97 8.88 21.04
CA ARG A 4 15.32 7.80 21.81
C ARG A 4 14.66 6.81 20.85
N PRO A 5 14.53 5.52 21.21
CA PRO A 5 13.82 4.54 20.38
C PRO A 5 12.40 5.03 20.05
N PRO A 6 12.00 5.06 18.78
CA PRO A 6 10.65 5.43 18.41
C PRO A 6 9.66 4.37 18.91
N LYS A 7 8.47 4.79 19.33
CA LYS A 7 7.40 3.84 19.74
C LYS A 7 6.91 2.97 18.57
N ARG A 8 6.89 3.54 17.36
CA ARG A 8 6.46 2.87 16.13
C ARG A 8 7.20 3.43 14.92
N LEU A 9 7.58 2.57 14.00
CA LEU A 9 8.05 2.90 12.66
C LEU A 9 7.00 2.45 11.64
N ILE A 10 6.67 3.32 10.70
CA ILE A 10 5.77 3.01 9.59
C ILE A 10 6.64 2.90 8.35
N LEU A 11 6.57 1.73 7.71
CA LEU A 11 7.28 1.44 6.47
C LEU A 11 6.27 1.51 5.33
N ASP A 12 6.34 2.56 4.53
CA ASP A 12 5.51 2.79 3.36
C ASP A 12 6.16 2.17 2.13
N PHE A 13 5.51 1.15 1.60
CA PHE A 13 5.93 0.49 0.36
C PHE A 13 5.12 1.04 -0.80
N ASP A 14 5.82 1.42 -1.85
CA ASP A 14 5.21 1.82 -3.11
C ASP A 14 6.06 1.37 -4.30
N ALA A 15 5.40 1.06 -5.41
CA ALA A 15 6.03 0.75 -6.68
C ALA A 15 5.37 1.64 -7.74
N THR A 16 6.18 2.40 -8.43
CA THR A 16 5.72 3.29 -9.50
C THR A 16 6.51 3.03 -10.77
N ASP A 17 6.02 3.50 -11.88
CA ASP A 17 6.75 3.50 -13.13
C ASP A 17 7.86 4.54 -13.13
N ASP A 18 8.89 4.23 -13.89
CA ASP A 18 10.01 5.10 -14.20
C ASP A 18 10.19 5.04 -15.71
N ALA A 19 9.67 6.08 -16.39
CA ALA A 19 9.57 6.12 -17.85
C ALA A 19 10.95 6.11 -18.52
N VAL A 20 11.12 5.26 -19.53
CA VAL A 20 12.37 5.15 -20.27
C VAL A 20 12.25 5.82 -21.62
N HIS A 21 13.08 6.84 -21.86
CA HIS A 21 13.09 7.64 -23.09
C HIS A 21 14.12 7.15 -24.14
N GLY A 22 14.73 5.99 -23.95
CA GLY A 22 15.78 5.46 -24.82
C GLY A 22 15.73 3.94 -24.94
N GLN A 23 16.84 3.36 -25.40
CA GLN A 23 17.05 1.91 -25.63
C GLN A 23 17.76 1.25 -24.45
N GLN A 24 17.33 1.52 -23.22
CA GLN A 24 17.98 0.97 -22.03
C GLN A 24 17.69 -0.52 -21.86
N GLU A 25 18.69 -1.28 -21.44
CA GLU A 25 18.55 -2.68 -21.08
C GLU A 25 17.60 -2.84 -19.89
N GLY A 26 16.78 -3.91 -19.88
CA GLY A 26 15.84 -4.19 -18.79
C GLY A 26 14.56 -3.36 -18.81
N ARG A 27 14.37 -2.44 -19.77
CA ARG A 27 13.08 -1.80 -20.00
C ARG A 27 12.10 -2.78 -20.64
N PHE A 28 10.86 -2.73 -20.23
CA PHE A 28 9.77 -3.46 -20.89
C PHE A 28 8.54 -2.57 -21.02
N PHE A 29 7.69 -2.88 -21.99
CA PHE A 29 6.39 -2.24 -22.09
C PHE A 29 5.48 -2.70 -20.94
N HIS A 30 4.88 -1.75 -20.24
CA HIS A 30 4.00 -2.03 -19.12
C HIS A 30 2.57 -1.57 -19.45
N GLY A 31 1.65 -2.52 -19.69
CA GLY A 31 0.30 -2.24 -20.18
C GLY A 31 -0.57 -1.37 -19.26
N TYR A 32 -0.30 -1.33 -17.94
CA TYR A 32 -1.02 -0.43 -17.02
C TYR A 32 -0.59 1.03 -17.17
N TYR A 33 0.71 1.27 -17.43
CA TYR A 33 1.26 2.62 -17.60
C TYR A 33 1.33 3.05 -19.08
N ASP A 34 1.03 2.12 -20.01
CA ASP A 34 1.05 2.34 -21.46
C ASP A 34 2.35 2.91 -22.01
N GLN A 35 3.49 2.46 -21.43
CA GLN A 35 4.82 2.93 -21.82
C GLN A 35 5.93 1.93 -21.49
N TYR A 36 7.10 2.12 -22.11
CA TYR A 36 8.32 1.44 -21.71
C TYR A 36 8.86 2.07 -20.43
N CYS A 37 9.03 1.27 -19.39
CA CYS A 37 9.47 1.78 -18.09
C CYS A 37 10.27 0.73 -17.32
N PHE A 38 10.91 1.17 -16.25
CA PHE A 38 11.27 0.36 -15.10
C PHE A 38 10.14 0.41 -14.06
N LEU A 39 10.22 -0.46 -13.05
CA LEU A 39 9.26 -0.51 -11.94
C LEU A 39 10.01 -0.51 -10.60
N PRO A 40 10.61 0.62 -10.22
CA PRO A 40 11.30 0.73 -8.95
C PRO A 40 10.36 0.48 -7.76
N LEU A 41 10.93 -0.09 -6.69
CA LEU A 41 10.29 -0.24 -5.40
C LEU A 41 10.91 0.75 -4.42
N TYR A 42 10.08 1.59 -3.86
CA TYR A 42 10.46 2.54 -2.83
C TYR A 42 9.95 2.10 -1.47
N VAL A 43 10.76 2.34 -0.43
CA VAL A 43 10.33 2.17 0.95
C VAL A 43 10.70 3.42 1.74
N PHE A 44 9.68 4.09 2.27
CA PHE A 44 9.84 5.26 3.12
C PHE A 44 9.53 4.94 4.58
N CYS A 45 10.18 5.66 5.48
CA CYS A 45 9.80 5.77 6.88
C CYS A 45 9.63 7.25 7.24
N GLY A 46 8.40 7.74 7.21
CA GLY A 46 8.10 9.17 7.26
C GLY A 46 8.77 9.91 6.09
N LYS A 47 9.72 10.79 6.41
CA LYS A 47 10.47 11.57 5.39
C LYS A 47 11.74 10.85 4.88
N GLN A 48 12.10 9.73 5.45
CA GLN A 48 13.36 9.04 5.13
C GLN A 48 13.13 7.99 4.06
N LEU A 49 13.82 8.09 2.94
CA LEU A 49 13.93 7.02 1.96
C LEU A 49 14.87 5.94 2.52
N LEU A 50 14.35 4.74 2.74
CA LEU A 50 15.12 3.61 3.24
C LEU A 50 15.60 2.69 2.11
N VAL A 51 14.81 2.54 1.07
CA VAL A 51 15.09 1.69 -0.08
C VAL A 51 14.60 2.36 -1.35
N SER A 52 15.47 2.42 -2.35
CA SER A 52 15.14 2.62 -3.75
C SER A 52 15.72 1.44 -4.51
N TYR A 53 14.87 0.58 -5.04
CA TYR A 53 15.29 -0.65 -5.70
C TYR A 53 14.77 -0.69 -7.13
N LEU A 54 15.66 -0.43 -8.09
CA LEU A 54 15.33 -0.47 -9.51
C LEU A 54 15.02 -1.89 -9.94
N ARG A 55 13.96 -2.05 -10.74
CA ARG A 55 13.49 -3.35 -11.22
C ARG A 55 12.97 -3.23 -12.65
N PRO A 56 13.08 -4.29 -13.47
CA PRO A 56 12.41 -4.32 -14.76
C PRO A 56 10.89 -4.28 -14.57
N SER A 57 10.17 -3.63 -15.47
CA SER A 57 8.71 -3.52 -15.35
C SER A 57 7.94 -4.81 -15.64
N LYS A 58 8.60 -5.83 -16.21
CA LYS A 58 8.01 -7.16 -16.50
C LYS A 58 7.88 -8.04 -15.25
N ILE A 59 7.53 -7.45 -14.12
CA ILE A 59 7.36 -8.17 -12.85
C ILE A 59 6.12 -7.67 -12.10
N ASP A 60 5.61 -8.50 -11.17
CA ASP A 60 4.59 -8.07 -10.23
C ASP A 60 5.12 -6.93 -9.33
N GLY A 61 4.33 -5.86 -9.13
CA GLY A 61 4.71 -4.71 -8.30
C GLY A 61 5.11 -5.06 -6.87
N ALA A 62 4.54 -6.14 -6.30
CA ALA A 62 4.92 -6.65 -4.98
C ALA A 62 6.13 -7.61 -5.00
N LYS A 63 6.68 -7.92 -6.17
CA LYS A 63 7.89 -8.78 -6.27
C LYS A 63 9.01 -8.19 -5.42
N HIS A 64 9.74 -9.02 -4.70
CA HIS A 64 10.81 -8.68 -3.75
C HIS A 64 10.38 -7.90 -2.48
N ALA A 65 9.16 -7.35 -2.41
CA ALA A 65 8.72 -6.55 -1.26
C ALA A 65 8.79 -7.33 0.06
N TRP A 66 8.45 -8.62 0.05
CA TRP A 66 8.56 -9.47 1.24
C TRP A 66 10.00 -9.60 1.76
N ALA A 67 10.96 -9.87 0.87
CA ALA A 67 12.38 -9.99 1.23
C ALA A 67 12.94 -8.68 1.79
N ILE A 68 12.61 -7.56 1.13
CA ILE A 68 13.00 -6.22 1.58
C ILE A 68 12.39 -5.90 2.95
N LEU A 69 11.10 -6.20 3.17
CA LEU A 69 10.47 -6.01 4.47
C LEU A 69 11.17 -6.85 5.55
N ALA A 70 11.49 -8.11 5.27
CA ALA A 70 12.18 -8.99 6.22
C ALA A 70 13.57 -8.46 6.59
N LEU A 71 14.34 -7.98 5.61
CA LEU A 71 15.65 -7.36 5.84
C LEU A 71 15.54 -6.09 6.68
N LEU A 72 14.62 -5.19 6.35
CA LEU A 72 14.38 -3.96 7.11
C LEU A 72 13.96 -4.26 8.54
N VAL A 73 13.02 -5.18 8.76
CA VAL A 73 12.57 -5.57 10.09
C VAL A 73 13.72 -6.15 10.91
N LYS A 74 14.53 -7.05 10.32
CA LYS A 74 15.73 -7.60 10.95
C LYS A 74 16.69 -6.49 11.37
N ARG A 75 17.01 -5.56 10.47
CA ARG A 75 17.96 -4.47 10.71
C ARG A 75 17.45 -3.49 11.76
N LEU A 76 16.20 -3.08 11.68
CA LEU A 76 15.59 -2.16 12.63
C LEU A 76 15.52 -2.75 14.04
N ARG A 77 15.23 -4.04 14.17
CA ARG A 77 15.18 -4.72 15.48
C ARG A 77 16.52 -4.94 16.12
N GLN A 78 17.62 -4.95 15.36
CA GLN A 78 18.97 -4.95 15.93
C GLN A 78 19.21 -3.66 16.75
N THR A 79 18.70 -2.52 16.27
CA THR A 79 18.89 -1.22 16.95
C THR A 79 17.76 -0.94 17.94
N TRP A 80 16.51 -1.31 17.58
CA TRP A 80 15.31 -1.00 18.36
C TRP A 80 14.41 -2.23 18.52
N PRO A 81 14.79 -3.19 19.36
CA PRO A 81 14.10 -4.49 19.46
C PRO A 81 12.65 -4.39 19.93
N LYS A 82 12.28 -3.35 20.69
CA LYS A 82 10.93 -3.13 21.23
C LYS A 82 10.06 -2.19 20.38
N THR A 83 10.61 -1.60 19.32
CA THR A 83 9.86 -0.67 18.46
C THR A 83 8.83 -1.46 17.62
N ARG A 84 7.59 -1.02 17.65
CA ARG A 84 6.55 -1.58 16.78
C ARG A 84 6.80 -1.18 15.33
N ILE A 85 6.69 -2.11 14.40
CA ILE A 85 6.86 -1.87 12.97
C ILE A 85 5.50 -2.08 12.30
N LEU A 86 5.08 -1.10 11.50
CA LEU A 86 3.87 -1.15 10.68
C LEU A 86 4.26 -1.17 9.20
N PHE A 87 3.91 -2.24 8.50
CA PHE A 87 3.93 -2.32 7.05
C PHE A 87 2.66 -1.66 6.48
N ARG A 88 2.83 -0.63 5.64
CA ARG A 88 1.73 0.08 5.00
C ARG A 88 1.96 0.14 3.50
N ALA A 89 0.92 -0.20 2.71
CA ALA A 89 1.01 -0.25 1.25
C ALA A 89 -0.36 -0.17 0.60
N ASP A 90 -0.38 0.03 -0.70
CA ASP A 90 -1.59 -0.04 -1.52
C ASP A 90 -2.07 -1.49 -1.77
N SER A 91 -3.07 -1.64 -2.61
CA SER A 91 -3.66 -2.96 -2.94
C SER A 91 -2.73 -3.85 -3.78
N GLY A 92 -1.76 -3.28 -4.48
CA GLY A 92 -0.75 -4.00 -5.24
C GLY A 92 0.13 -4.89 -4.36
N PHE A 93 0.26 -4.55 -3.07
CA PHE A 93 1.06 -5.32 -2.10
C PHE A 93 0.23 -6.29 -1.24
N CYS A 94 -1.07 -6.41 -1.48
CA CYS A 94 -1.92 -7.32 -0.70
C CYS A 94 -1.67 -8.78 -1.09
N ARG A 95 -0.61 -9.36 -0.57
CA ARG A 95 -0.24 -10.77 -0.75
C ARG A 95 -0.36 -11.52 0.57
N TRP A 96 -1.23 -12.53 0.64
CA TRP A 96 -1.53 -13.25 1.87
C TRP A 96 -0.30 -13.87 2.55
N LYS A 97 0.69 -14.33 1.78
CA LYS A 97 1.95 -14.85 2.30
C LYS A 97 2.75 -13.78 3.06
N MET A 98 2.72 -12.54 2.57
CA MET A 98 3.35 -11.39 3.22
C MET A 98 2.61 -11.00 4.50
N LEU A 99 1.28 -10.97 4.47
CA LEU A 99 0.46 -10.70 5.67
C LEU A 99 0.67 -11.76 6.75
N ARG A 100 0.70 -13.05 6.37
CA ARG A 100 1.02 -14.16 7.26
C ARG A 100 2.43 -14.03 7.85
N TRP A 101 3.40 -13.63 7.05
CA TRP A 101 4.76 -13.39 7.55
C TRP A 101 4.77 -12.27 8.59
N CYS A 102 4.08 -11.15 8.34
CA CYS A 102 3.92 -10.06 9.29
C CYS A 102 3.34 -10.56 10.63
N GLU A 103 2.27 -11.35 10.59
CA GLU A 103 1.62 -11.93 11.76
C GLU A 103 2.56 -12.80 12.57
N ARG A 104 3.35 -13.66 11.90
CA ARG A 104 4.31 -14.57 12.56
C ARG A 104 5.51 -13.84 13.17
N HIS A 105 5.84 -12.66 12.64
CA HIS A 105 7.00 -11.88 13.09
C HIS A 105 6.62 -10.64 13.91
N GLY A 106 5.37 -10.54 14.39
CA GLY A 106 4.94 -9.41 15.22
C GLY A 106 5.09 -8.06 14.50
N VAL A 107 4.83 -8.03 13.19
CA VAL A 107 4.76 -6.82 12.38
C VAL A 107 3.30 -6.46 12.19
N ASP A 108 2.95 -5.21 12.52
CA ASP A 108 1.63 -4.70 12.19
C ASP A 108 1.52 -4.46 10.68
N TYR A 109 0.31 -4.52 10.12
CA TYR A 109 0.09 -4.14 8.73
C TYR A 109 -1.24 -3.40 8.53
N LEU A 110 -1.25 -2.53 7.51
CA LEU A 110 -2.42 -1.81 7.02
C LEU A 110 -2.27 -1.64 5.51
N VAL A 111 -2.97 -2.47 4.74
CA VAL A 111 -2.77 -2.62 3.30
C VAL A 111 -4.09 -2.47 2.58
N GLY A 112 -4.08 -1.76 1.44
CA GLY A 112 -5.22 -1.74 0.54
C GLY A 112 -5.57 -3.14 0.06
N ILE A 113 -6.83 -3.36 -0.27
CA ILE A 113 -7.26 -4.60 -0.94
C ILE A 113 -8.11 -4.23 -2.16
N ALA A 114 -7.76 -4.78 -3.31
CA ALA A 114 -8.49 -4.55 -4.55
C ALA A 114 -9.92 -5.10 -4.45
N ARG A 115 -10.87 -4.34 -4.99
CA ARG A 115 -12.27 -4.77 -5.07
C ARG A 115 -12.37 -6.07 -5.88
N ASN A 116 -13.13 -7.02 -5.36
CA ASN A 116 -13.55 -8.21 -6.08
C ASN A 116 -15.01 -8.53 -5.74
N ASN A 117 -15.64 -9.38 -6.54
CA ASN A 117 -17.08 -9.65 -6.41
C ASN A 117 -17.45 -10.27 -5.05
N CYS A 118 -16.65 -11.18 -4.51
CA CYS A 118 -16.91 -11.80 -3.19
C CYS A 118 -16.83 -10.77 -2.06
N LEU A 119 -15.80 -9.91 -2.09
CA LEU A 119 -15.62 -8.85 -1.12
C LEU A 119 -16.75 -7.82 -1.21
N ALA A 120 -17.12 -7.42 -2.42
CA ALA A 120 -18.22 -6.49 -2.68
C ALA A 120 -19.57 -7.06 -2.22
N ALA A 121 -19.83 -8.34 -2.48
CA ALA A 121 -21.05 -9.03 -2.04
C ALA A 121 -21.17 -9.06 -0.50
N GLN A 122 -20.09 -9.38 0.20
CA GLN A 122 -20.08 -9.38 1.67
C GLN A 122 -20.23 -7.97 2.26
N ALA A 123 -19.74 -6.94 1.60
CA ALA A 123 -19.85 -5.56 2.03
C ALA A 123 -21.15 -4.87 1.56
N LYS A 124 -21.98 -5.55 0.75
CA LYS A 124 -23.15 -4.97 0.07
C LYS A 124 -24.06 -4.20 1.01
N THR A 125 -24.42 -4.79 2.13
CA THR A 125 -25.31 -4.15 3.14
C THR A 125 -24.78 -2.78 3.61
N PHE A 126 -23.46 -2.63 3.78
CA PHE A 126 -22.86 -1.36 4.21
C PHE A 126 -22.89 -0.33 3.08
N ILE A 127 -22.67 -0.78 1.85
CA ILE A 127 -22.67 0.07 0.65
C ILE A 127 -24.09 0.54 0.35
N ASP A 128 -25.07 -0.36 0.35
CA ASP A 128 -26.49 -0.04 0.11
C ASP A 128 -27.04 0.96 1.16
N ARG A 129 -26.66 0.82 2.42
CA ARG A 129 -27.05 1.77 3.47
C ARG A 129 -26.48 3.18 3.22
N ALA A 130 -25.25 3.29 2.71
CA ALA A 130 -24.67 4.58 2.37
C ALA A 130 -25.41 5.22 1.18
N GLU A 131 -25.76 4.43 0.18
CA GLU A 131 -26.53 4.85 -0.99
C GLU A 131 -27.92 5.31 -0.62
N GLN A 132 -28.70 4.49 0.10
CA GLN A 132 -30.05 4.85 0.57
C GLN A 132 -30.06 6.16 1.38
N ARG A 133 -29.02 6.37 2.19
CA ARG A 133 -28.90 7.59 2.95
C ARG A 133 -28.55 8.80 2.08
N PHE A 134 -27.74 8.61 1.06
CA PHE A 134 -27.48 9.63 0.06
C PHE A 134 -28.76 10.01 -0.70
N GLN A 135 -29.55 9.03 -1.14
CA GLN A 135 -30.82 9.26 -1.82
C GLN A 135 -31.80 10.08 -0.96
N ARG A 136 -31.84 9.86 0.37
CA ARG A 136 -32.70 10.62 1.27
C ARG A 136 -32.22 12.03 1.55
N THR A 137 -30.91 12.27 1.59
CA THR A 137 -30.34 13.53 2.09
C THR A 137 -29.73 14.41 1.00
N GLY A 138 -29.47 13.86 -0.17
CA GLY A 138 -28.69 14.53 -1.23
C GLY A 138 -27.24 14.81 -0.87
N GLN A 139 -26.82 14.44 0.35
CA GLN A 139 -25.49 14.75 0.87
C GLN A 139 -24.56 13.54 0.81
N LYS A 140 -23.27 13.76 0.51
CA LYS A 140 -22.23 12.74 0.55
C LYS A 140 -22.31 11.91 1.81
N GLN A 141 -22.35 10.61 1.64
CA GLN A 141 -22.32 9.64 2.74
C GLN A 141 -20.97 8.97 2.78
N ARG A 142 -20.42 8.84 4.00
CA ARG A 142 -19.16 8.17 4.25
C ARG A 142 -19.22 7.47 5.60
N ARG A 143 -19.21 6.15 5.57
CA ARG A 143 -19.33 5.30 6.76
C ARG A 143 -18.22 4.29 6.78
N PHE A 144 -17.79 3.91 7.99
CA PHE A 144 -16.74 2.93 8.22
C PHE A 144 -17.33 1.73 8.95
N HIS A 145 -17.02 0.57 8.43
CA HIS A 145 -17.44 -0.72 8.96
C HIS A 145 -16.26 -1.66 9.01
N GLU A 146 -16.44 -2.77 9.71
CA GLU A 146 -15.45 -3.86 9.71
C GLU A 146 -16.14 -5.19 9.46
N MET A 147 -15.41 -6.10 8.87
CA MET A 147 -15.82 -7.47 8.65
C MET A 147 -14.59 -8.40 8.60
N TYR A 148 -14.82 -9.69 8.61
CA TYR A 148 -13.76 -10.69 8.40
C TYR A 148 -13.94 -11.35 7.06
N TYR A 149 -12.86 -11.36 6.27
CA TYR A 149 -12.84 -11.89 4.91
C TYR A 149 -11.60 -12.75 4.67
N ALA A 150 -11.75 -13.76 3.81
CA ALA A 150 -10.65 -14.48 3.18
C ALA A 150 -10.93 -14.63 1.69
N ALA A 151 -9.96 -14.31 0.84
CA ALA A 151 -9.98 -14.74 -0.56
C ALA A 151 -9.71 -16.25 -0.63
N GLY A 152 -10.08 -16.91 -1.74
CA GLY A 152 -9.95 -18.36 -1.89
C GLY A 152 -8.53 -18.92 -1.67
N THR A 153 -7.50 -18.10 -1.90
CA THR A 153 -6.09 -18.47 -1.68
C THR A 153 -5.57 -18.16 -0.28
N TRP A 154 -6.33 -17.46 0.55
CA TRP A 154 -5.87 -17.05 1.87
C TRP A 154 -5.94 -18.22 2.87
N ASP A 155 -4.96 -18.27 3.76
CA ASP A 155 -4.85 -19.30 4.80
C ASP A 155 -5.85 -19.12 5.96
N LYS A 156 -6.40 -17.90 6.12
CA LYS A 156 -7.40 -17.58 7.15
C LYS A 156 -8.16 -16.29 6.83
N ARG A 157 -9.26 -16.09 7.54
CA ARG A 157 -9.99 -14.82 7.53
C ARG A 157 -9.19 -13.73 8.25
N ARG A 158 -9.18 -12.52 7.68
CA ARG A 158 -8.54 -11.33 8.26
C ARG A 158 -9.54 -10.19 8.40
N ARG A 159 -9.25 -9.30 9.33
CA ARG A 159 -10.05 -8.08 9.55
C ARG A 159 -9.93 -7.16 8.36
N ILE A 160 -11.07 -6.78 7.81
CA ILE A 160 -11.21 -5.82 6.72
C ILE A 160 -11.93 -4.59 7.24
N ILE A 161 -11.37 -3.43 6.95
CA ILE A 161 -12.05 -2.15 7.11
C ILE A 161 -12.72 -1.80 5.79
N VAL A 162 -14.00 -1.50 5.85
CA VAL A 162 -14.80 -1.08 4.71
C VAL A 162 -15.11 0.41 4.86
N LYS A 163 -14.63 1.22 3.93
CA LYS A 163 -15.14 2.58 3.73
C LYS A 163 -16.29 2.49 2.73
N ALA A 164 -17.53 2.57 3.20
CA ALA A 164 -18.72 2.71 2.37
C ALA A 164 -18.94 4.20 2.09
N GLU A 165 -18.72 4.61 0.85
CA GLU A 165 -18.88 5.99 0.40
C GLU A 165 -19.84 6.05 -0.77
N HIS A 166 -20.78 7.00 -0.74
CA HIS A 166 -21.65 7.32 -1.86
C HIS A 166 -21.70 8.84 -2.06
N THR A 167 -21.55 9.26 -3.30
CA THR A 167 -21.53 10.68 -3.73
C THR A 167 -22.40 10.85 -4.97
N ARG A 168 -22.46 12.06 -5.52
CA ARG A 168 -23.11 12.33 -6.82
C ARG A 168 -22.51 11.52 -7.97
N GLN A 169 -21.24 11.09 -7.85
CA GLN A 169 -20.56 10.23 -8.82
C GLN A 169 -20.85 8.72 -8.61
N GLY A 170 -21.69 8.37 -7.63
CA GLY A 170 -22.01 7.00 -7.27
C GLY A 170 -21.22 6.45 -6.10
N SER A 171 -21.29 5.12 -5.95
CA SER A 171 -20.61 4.38 -4.88
C SER A 171 -19.12 4.21 -5.12
N ASN A 172 -18.31 4.57 -4.13
CA ASN A 172 -16.86 4.43 -4.14
C ASN A 172 -16.35 3.71 -2.88
N PRO A 173 -16.65 2.42 -2.72
CA PRO A 173 -16.16 1.66 -1.58
C PRO A 173 -14.65 1.45 -1.66
N ARG A 174 -13.98 1.46 -0.48
CA ARG A 174 -12.57 1.12 -0.33
C ARG A 174 -12.41 0.10 0.78
N TYR A 175 -11.42 -0.76 0.63
CA TYR A 175 -11.19 -1.87 1.54
C TYR A 175 -9.73 -1.89 1.99
N LEU A 176 -9.52 -2.10 3.29
CA LEU A 176 -8.18 -2.30 3.87
C LEU A 176 -8.16 -3.59 4.65
N VAL A 177 -7.07 -4.32 4.58
CA VAL A 177 -6.79 -5.47 5.43
C VAL A 177 -5.79 -5.07 6.52
N THR A 178 -6.03 -5.52 7.76
CA THR A 178 -5.19 -5.14 8.89
C THR A 178 -5.24 -6.17 10.03
N ASN A 179 -4.16 -6.22 10.84
CA ASN A 179 -4.14 -6.88 12.14
C ASN A 179 -4.21 -5.89 13.32
N LEU A 180 -4.30 -4.59 13.03
CA LEU A 180 -4.47 -3.56 14.04
C LEU A 180 -5.88 -3.59 14.65
N LYS A 181 -6.01 -3.28 15.95
CA LYS A 181 -7.30 -3.28 16.68
C LYS A 181 -7.96 -1.90 16.78
N ALA A 182 -7.32 -0.84 16.27
CA ALA A 182 -7.87 0.51 16.35
C ALA A 182 -9.17 0.69 15.55
N GLN A 183 -9.87 1.78 15.81
CA GLN A 183 -11.15 2.12 15.20
C GLN A 183 -11.04 2.23 13.67
N PRO A 184 -12.00 1.71 12.88
CA PRO A 184 -11.97 1.73 11.41
C PRO A 184 -11.74 3.11 10.81
N LYS A 185 -12.43 4.12 11.32
CA LYS A 185 -12.28 5.52 10.85
C LYS A 185 -10.85 6.04 11.05
N TYR A 186 -10.26 5.81 12.22
CA TYR A 186 -8.89 6.20 12.52
C TYR A 186 -7.89 5.49 11.60
N LEU A 187 -8.06 4.17 11.44
CA LEU A 187 -7.18 3.37 10.57
C LEU A 187 -7.21 3.88 9.12
N TYR A 188 -8.37 4.26 8.63
CA TYR A 188 -8.49 4.77 7.27
C TYR A 188 -8.01 6.22 7.16
N ASP A 189 -8.61 7.15 7.92
CA ASP A 189 -8.43 8.59 7.73
C ASP A 189 -7.04 9.07 8.19
N GLN A 190 -6.60 8.58 9.35
CA GLN A 190 -5.36 9.08 9.98
C GLN A 190 -4.15 8.23 9.63
N LEU A 191 -4.35 6.91 9.48
CA LEU A 191 -3.21 6.03 9.31
C LEU A 191 -3.00 5.63 7.84
N TYR A 192 -4.06 5.24 7.12
CA TYR A 192 -3.91 4.80 5.74
C TYR A 192 -3.78 5.97 4.75
N CYS A 193 -4.62 7.00 4.87
CA CYS A 193 -4.58 8.14 3.94
C CYS A 193 -3.26 8.92 4.02
N ALA A 194 -2.57 8.90 5.17
CA ALA A 194 -1.25 9.48 5.30
C ALA A 194 -0.16 8.79 4.43
N ARG A 195 -0.48 7.66 3.78
CA ARG A 195 0.39 7.05 2.76
C ARG A 195 0.61 7.96 1.54
N GLY A 196 -0.35 8.82 1.22
CA GLY A 196 -0.21 9.79 0.12
C GLY A 196 1.02 10.70 0.23
N GLU A 197 1.58 10.86 1.45
CA GLU A 197 2.84 11.59 1.61
C GLU A 197 4.03 10.86 0.97
N ALA A 198 4.05 9.52 0.97
CA ALA A 198 5.10 8.74 0.31
C ALA A 198 5.00 8.90 -1.23
N GLU A 199 3.79 8.88 -1.77
CA GLU A 199 3.55 9.12 -3.21
C GLU A 199 4.02 10.52 -3.64
N ASN A 200 3.77 11.54 -2.81
CA ASN A 200 4.25 12.89 -3.09
C ASN A 200 5.78 12.96 -3.09
N ARG A 201 6.45 12.25 -2.18
CA ARG A 201 7.92 12.20 -2.13
C ARG A 201 8.55 11.48 -3.31
N ILE A 202 7.89 10.45 -3.83
CA ILE A 202 8.33 9.79 -5.07
C ILE A 202 8.24 10.79 -6.23
N LYS A 203 7.15 11.53 -6.33
CA LYS A 203 7.00 12.59 -7.34
C LYS A 203 8.05 13.68 -7.19
N GLU A 204 8.32 14.15 -5.98
CA GLU A 204 9.40 15.10 -5.70
C GLU A 204 10.76 14.55 -6.19
N GLN A 205 11.06 13.28 -5.93
CA GLN A 205 12.30 12.67 -6.42
C GLN A 205 12.35 12.57 -7.94
N GLN A 206 11.26 12.18 -8.59
CA GLN A 206 11.19 12.08 -10.04
C GLN A 206 11.25 13.45 -10.71
N LEU A 207 10.52 14.44 -10.22
CA LEU A 207 10.41 15.76 -10.85
C LEU A 207 11.57 16.69 -10.47
N ASP A 208 11.94 16.75 -9.18
CA ASP A 208 12.89 17.75 -8.68
C ASP A 208 14.33 17.24 -8.70
N LEU A 209 14.55 15.93 -8.53
CA LEU A 209 15.87 15.29 -8.53
C LEU A 209 16.14 14.50 -9.82
N PHE A 210 15.24 14.55 -10.80
CA PHE A 210 15.35 13.85 -12.08
C PHE A 210 15.61 12.34 -11.94
N ALA A 211 15.06 11.72 -10.89
CA ALA A 211 15.25 10.29 -10.64
C ALA A 211 14.60 9.39 -11.71
N ASP A 212 13.74 9.95 -12.56
CA ASP A 212 13.13 9.34 -13.76
C ASP A 212 14.00 9.47 -15.02
N ARG A 213 15.17 10.13 -14.95
CA ARG A 213 16.06 10.36 -16.09
C ARG A 213 17.36 9.62 -15.91
N THR A 214 17.35 8.32 -16.19
CA THR A 214 18.56 7.52 -16.23
C THR A 214 19.12 7.52 -17.65
N SER A 215 20.39 7.90 -17.79
CA SER A 215 21.13 7.86 -19.07
C SER A 215 22.07 6.66 -19.21
N CYS A 216 22.04 5.73 -18.27
CA CYS A 216 22.83 4.51 -18.32
C CYS A 216 22.30 3.56 -19.38
N HIS A 217 23.19 3.07 -20.28
CA HIS A 217 22.85 2.03 -21.25
C HIS A 217 22.85 0.65 -20.61
N ALA A 218 23.74 0.41 -19.66
CA ALA A 218 23.87 -0.86 -18.95
C ALA A 218 23.09 -0.88 -17.66
N TRP A 219 22.55 -2.04 -17.33
CA TRP A 219 21.77 -2.27 -16.11
C TRP A 219 22.62 -2.27 -14.81
N TRP A 220 23.93 -2.56 -14.93
CA TRP A 220 24.95 -2.62 -13.86
C TRP A 220 25.99 -1.53 -13.97
#